data_438ca5920809164143337da7c4a35b02
#
_entry.id   438ca5920809164143337da7c4a35b02
#
_cell.length_a   1.000
_cell.length_b   1.000
_cell.length_c   1.000
_cell.angle_alpha   90.00
_cell.angle_beta   90.00
_cell.angle_gamma   90.00
#
_symmetry.space_group_name_H-M   'P 1'
#
loop_
_entity.id
_entity.type
_entity.pdbx_description
1 polymer ?
#
loop_
_entity_poly.entity_id
_entity_poly.type
_entity_poly.pdbx_seq_one_letter_code
_entity_poly.pdbx_strand_id
1 'polypeptide(L)'
;SWSSTAAMILAAYSLGIWLLGNWVNMAGAQQRLRLSIGLLLALSVLLVTKYYEFFRQEVGEILPQLGLQVLLPVADFVAPVGVSFYTFQAITYLVWRYREPPCAVGPLRSLVFLSFWPTLFAGPILRAENFFRQMEESQGLPCAVARAIYLILLGLVQKMVFANRLAE
;
A
#
# COMPACT_ATOMS: atom_id res chain seq x y z
N SER A 1 -9.70 -9.50 -16.15
CA SER A 1 -8.49 -10.35 -16.05
C SER A 1 -7.35 -9.47 -15.55
N TRP A 2 -6.74 -9.84 -14.45
CA TRP A 2 -5.51 -9.20 -14.02
C TRP A 2 -4.46 -9.46 -15.08
N SER A 3 -3.92 -8.42 -15.66
CA SER A 3 -2.85 -8.59 -16.62
C SER A 3 -1.60 -9.06 -15.86
N SER A 4 -0.83 -9.94 -16.47
CA SER A 4 0.48 -10.36 -15.94
C SER A 4 1.37 -9.15 -15.59
N THR A 5 1.20 -8.05 -16.31
CA THR A 5 1.87 -6.78 -16.09
C THR A 5 1.53 -6.18 -14.71
N ALA A 6 0.25 -6.18 -14.30
CA ALA A 6 -0.14 -5.66 -12.99
C ALA A 6 0.45 -6.49 -11.83
N ALA A 7 0.49 -7.81 -12.00
CA ALA A 7 1.13 -8.70 -11.02
C ALA A 7 2.64 -8.45 -10.91
N MET A 8 3.33 -8.25 -12.04
CA MET A 8 4.76 -7.92 -12.05
C MET A 8 5.04 -6.57 -11.40
N ILE A 9 4.23 -5.55 -11.67
CA ILE A 9 4.35 -4.23 -11.04
C ILE A 9 4.18 -4.35 -9.52
N LEU A 10 3.17 -5.08 -9.05
CA LEU A 10 2.94 -5.30 -7.63
C LEU A 10 4.11 -6.05 -6.97
N ALA A 11 4.64 -7.07 -7.64
CA ALA A 11 5.78 -7.83 -7.13
C ALA A 11 7.05 -6.97 -7.07
N ALA A 12 7.34 -6.18 -8.12
CA ALA A 12 8.48 -5.27 -8.15
C ALA A 12 8.37 -4.18 -7.09
N TYR A 13 7.17 -3.59 -6.93
CA TYR A 13 6.89 -2.63 -5.87
C TYR A 13 7.11 -3.24 -4.48
N SER A 14 6.57 -4.43 -4.23
CA SER A 14 6.71 -5.13 -2.95
C SER A 14 8.16 -5.46 -2.63
N LEU A 15 8.95 -5.84 -3.63
CA LEU A 15 10.39 -6.07 -3.48
C LEU A 15 11.11 -4.76 -3.13
N GLY A 16 10.78 -3.66 -3.80
CA GLY A 16 11.34 -2.34 -3.52
C GLY A 16 11.04 -1.88 -2.08
N ILE A 17 9.80 -2.05 -1.63
CA ILE A 17 9.39 -1.72 -0.24
C ILE A 17 10.09 -2.63 0.78
N TRP A 18 10.29 -3.90 0.47
CA TRP A 18 11.06 -4.80 1.33
C TRP A 18 12.52 -4.34 1.47
N LEU A 19 13.18 -3.97 0.37
CA LEU A 19 14.54 -3.43 0.40
C LEU A 19 14.61 -2.13 1.22
N LEU A 20 13.67 -1.21 1.00
CA LEU A 20 13.56 0.03 1.79
C LEU A 20 13.32 -0.26 3.27
N GLY A 21 12.47 -1.22 3.61
CA GLY A 21 12.23 -1.64 4.98
C GLY A 21 13.47 -2.17 5.67
N ASN A 22 14.28 -2.97 4.99
CA ASN A 22 15.55 -3.45 5.52
C ASN A 22 16.55 -2.30 5.73
N TRP A 23 16.61 -1.37 4.77
CA TRP A 23 17.46 -0.18 4.89
C TRP A 23 17.03 0.74 6.04
N VAL A 24 15.74 0.95 6.24
CA VAL A 24 15.17 1.71 7.38
C VAL A 24 15.47 1.03 8.70
N ASN A 25 15.42 -0.30 8.76
CA ASN A 25 15.64 -1.07 9.99
C ASN A 25 17.13 -1.20 10.39
N MET A 26 18.08 -0.77 9.55
CA MET A 26 19.50 -0.73 9.92
C MET A 26 19.73 0.24 11.07
N ALA A 27 20.34 -0.23 12.16
CA ALA A 27 20.67 0.59 13.31
C ALA A 27 21.58 1.77 12.93
N GLY A 28 21.37 2.93 13.55
CA GLY A 28 22.23 4.09 13.36
C GLY A 28 21.52 5.43 13.54
N ALA A 29 22.27 6.50 13.69
CA ALA A 29 21.78 7.85 13.94
C ALA A 29 20.84 8.40 12.83
N GLN A 30 20.95 7.86 11.62
CA GLN A 30 20.18 8.32 10.46
C GLN A 30 18.87 7.55 10.21
N GLN A 31 18.43 6.74 11.16
CA GLN A 31 17.24 5.89 10.97
C GLN A 31 15.97 6.71 10.67
N ARG A 32 15.80 7.88 11.30
CA ARG A 32 14.67 8.79 11.02
C ARG A 32 14.72 9.33 9.59
N LEU A 33 15.90 9.71 9.12
CA LEU A 33 16.08 10.21 7.75
C LEU A 33 15.76 9.11 6.72
N ARG A 34 16.21 7.88 6.96
CA ARG A 34 15.90 6.73 6.10
C ARG A 34 14.41 6.44 6.05
N LEU A 35 13.71 6.52 7.19
CA LEU A 35 12.26 6.39 7.23
C LEU A 35 11.58 7.48 6.39
N SER A 36 11.98 8.75 6.57
CA SER A 36 11.41 9.86 5.81
C SER A 36 11.61 9.68 4.30
N ILE A 37 12.79 9.27 3.87
CA ILE A 37 13.09 8.98 2.47
C ILE A 37 12.23 7.81 1.97
N GLY A 38 12.13 6.71 2.74
CA GLY A 38 11.29 5.56 2.39
C GLY A 38 9.82 5.92 2.24
N LEU A 39 9.28 6.75 3.13
CA LEU A 39 7.91 7.24 3.06
C LEU A 39 7.69 8.14 1.83
N LEU A 40 8.62 9.06 1.56
CA LEU A 40 8.57 9.91 0.37
C LEU A 40 8.61 9.08 -0.92
N LEU A 41 9.46 8.07 -1.00
CA LEU A 41 9.51 7.17 -2.15
C LEU A 41 8.22 6.36 -2.32
N ALA A 42 7.64 5.84 -1.23
CA ALA A 42 6.37 5.12 -1.30
C ALA A 42 5.22 6.05 -1.77
N LEU A 43 5.18 7.28 -1.25
CA LEU A 43 4.18 8.29 -1.64
C LEU A 43 4.39 8.80 -3.07
N SER A 44 5.64 8.94 -3.53
CA SER A 44 5.92 9.41 -4.90
C SER A 44 5.32 8.49 -5.96
N VAL A 45 5.33 7.17 -5.73
CA VAL A 45 4.68 6.21 -6.62
C VAL A 45 3.18 6.48 -6.72
N LEU A 46 2.52 6.75 -5.58
CA LEU A 46 1.10 7.10 -5.56
C LEU A 46 0.83 8.43 -6.27
N LEU A 47 1.66 9.44 -6.02
CA LEU A 47 1.52 10.76 -6.64
C LEU A 47 1.69 10.67 -8.16
N VAL A 48 2.71 9.97 -8.63
CA VAL A 48 2.96 9.80 -10.06
C VAL A 48 1.83 9.01 -10.72
N THR A 49 1.41 7.88 -10.16
CA THR A 49 0.42 7.03 -10.82
C THR A 49 -1.01 7.60 -10.79
N LYS A 50 -1.36 8.39 -9.78
CA LYS A 50 -2.73 8.90 -9.61
C LYS A 50 -2.89 10.34 -10.06
N TYR A 51 -1.89 11.17 -9.84
CA TYR A 51 -2.03 12.63 -10.04
C TYR A 51 -1.20 13.17 -11.20
N TYR A 52 -0.39 12.32 -11.87
CA TYR A 52 0.44 12.77 -13.00
C TYR A 52 -0.38 13.46 -14.09
N GLU A 53 -1.48 12.83 -14.50
CA GLU A 53 -2.31 13.34 -15.60
C GLU A 53 -2.98 14.67 -15.22
N PHE A 54 -3.44 14.79 -13.98
CA PHE A 54 -3.99 16.04 -13.46
C PHE A 54 -2.96 17.16 -13.50
N PHE A 55 -1.77 16.92 -12.95
CA PHE A 55 -0.72 17.95 -12.95
C PHE A 55 -0.19 18.23 -14.36
N ARG A 56 -0.15 17.24 -15.24
CA ARG A 56 0.28 17.42 -16.61
C ARG A 56 -0.62 18.41 -17.37
N GLN A 57 -1.92 18.30 -17.19
CA GLN A 57 -2.89 19.20 -17.81
C GLN A 57 -2.76 20.63 -17.26
N GLU A 58 -2.78 20.80 -15.96
CA GLU A 58 -2.65 22.10 -15.31
C GLU A 58 -1.32 22.79 -15.63
N VAL A 59 -0.21 22.05 -15.54
CA VAL A 59 1.12 22.57 -15.84
C VAL A 59 1.27 22.87 -17.34
N GLY A 60 0.67 22.03 -18.21
CA GLY A 60 0.66 22.23 -19.65
C GLY A 60 -0.08 23.52 -20.09
N GLU A 61 -1.02 24.00 -19.31
CA GLU A 61 -1.74 25.25 -19.57
C GLU A 61 -0.99 26.49 -19.03
N ILE A 62 -0.30 26.35 -17.90
CA ILE A 62 0.39 27.47 -17.21
C ILE A 62 1.76 27.77 -17.84
N LEU A 63 2.55 26.72 -18.19
CA LEU A 63 3.91 26.88 -18.68
C LEU A 63 4.04 27.71 -19.98
N PRO A 64 3.16 27.54 -21.00
CA PRO A 64 3.22 28.38 -22.19
C PRO A 64 2.99 29.87 -21.88
N GLN A 65 2.17 30.20 -20.88
CA GLN A 65 1.92 31.58 -20.45
C GLN A 65 3.17 32.23 -19.83
N LEU A 66 4.06 31.41 -19.29
CA LEU A 66 5.35 31.84 -18.73
C LEU A 66 6.50 31.78 -19.77
N GLY A 67 6.18 31.51 -21.04
CA GLY A 67 7.17 31.41 -22.12
C GLY A 67 8.00 30.12 -22.11
N LEU A 68 7.63 29.14 -21.28
CA LEU A 68 8.31 27.86 -21.15
C LEU A 68 7.55 26.76 -21.94
N GLN A 69 8.11 26.33 -23.06
CA GLN A 69 7.57 25.19 -23.80
C GLN A 69 8.17 23.88 -23.27
N VAL A 70 7.49 23.26 -22.30
CA VAL A 70 7.85 21.94 -21.77
C VAL A 70 6.86 20.91 -22.32
N LEU A 71 7.34 20.01 -23.18
CA LEU A 71 6.56 18.90 -23.69
C LEU A 71 6.51 17.81 -22.62
N LEU A 72 5.44 17.79 -21.82
CA LEU A 72 5.22 16.71 -20.86
C LEU A 72 4.68 15.49 -21.61
N PRO A 73 5.35 14.33 -21.56
CA PRO A 73 4.92 13.15 -22.29
C PRO A 73 3.52 12.71 -21.83
N VAL A 74 2.68 12.33 -22.80
CA VAL A 74 1.41 11.65 -22.50
C VAL A 74 1.78 10.25 -22.02
N ALA A 75 1.67 10.04 -20.72
CA ALA A 75 1.90 8.72 -20.13
C ALA A 75 0.55 8.19 -19.66
N ASP A 76 -0.02 7.25 -20.41
CA ASP A 76 -1.17 6.48 -19.99
C ASP A 76 -0.75 5.55 -18.85
N PHE A 77 -0.49 6.16 -17.67
CA PHE A 77 -0.32 5.38 -16.46
C PHE A 77 -1.68 4.80 -16.08
N VAL A 78 -1.97 3.60 -16.57
CA VAL A 78 -3.07 2.82 -16.02
C VAL A 78 -2.71 2.54 -14.56
N ALA A 79 -3.23 3.38 -13.67
CA ALA A 79 -3.02 3.18 -12.24
C ALA A 79 -3.52 1.79 -11.88
N PRO A 80 -2.65 0.88 -11.41
CA PRO A 80 -3.10 -0.46 -11.06
C PRO A 80 -4.17 -0.35 -9.97
N VAL A 81 -5.21 -1.17 -10.10
CA VAL A 81 -6.29 -1.20 -9.13
C VAL A 81 -5.68 -1.46 -7.73
N GLY A 82 -6.06 -0.62 -6.76
CA GLY A 82 -5.55 -0.75 -5.39
C GLY A 82 -4.25 -0.02 -5.08
N VAL A 83 -3.68 0.80 -6.02
CA VAL A 83 -2.42 1.53 -5.79
C VAL A 83 -2.41 2.30 -4.46
N SER A 84 -3.51 2.94 -4.10
CA SER A 84 -3.63 3.65 -2.83
C SER A 84 -3.53 2.70 -1.64
N PHE A 85 -4.22 1.56 -1.72
CA PHE A 85 -4.25 0.59 -0.61
C PHE A 85 -2.88 -0.02 -0.34
N TYR A 86 -2.18 -0.50 -1.37
CA TYR A 86 -0.85 -1.07 -1.15
C TYR A 86 0.20 -0.01 -0.83
N THR A 87 0.01 1.25 -1.22
CA THR A 87 0.87 2.34 -0.76
C THR A 87 0.68 2.59 0.74
N PHE A 88 -0.55 2.62 1.24
CA PHE A 88 -0.79 2.74 2.68
C PHE A 88 -0.28 1.51 3.45
N GLN A 89 -0.41 0.31 2.90
CA GLN A 89 0.21 -0.89 3.48
C GLN A 89 1.74 -0.78 3.54
N ALA A 90 2.37 -0.25 2.48
CA ALA A 90 3.81 0.01 2.47
C ALA A 90 4.22 1.01 3.55
N ILE A 91 3.44 2.07 3.76
CA ILE A 91 3.67 3.04 4.85
C ILE A 91 3.62 2.34 6.22
N THR A 92 2.58 1.52 6.49
CA THR A 92 2.50 0.80 7.77
C THR A 92 3.66 -0.17 7.95
N TYR A 93 4.12 -0.81 6.87
CA TYR A 93 5.28 -1.70 6.88
C TYR A 93 6.57 -0.95 7.22
N LEU A 94 6.85 0.17 6.56
CA LEU A 94 8.05 0.97 6.81
C LEU A 94 8.08 1.54 8.24
N VAL A 95 6.93 2.02 8.75
CA VAL A 95 6.80 2.51 10.13
C VAL A 95 7.02 1.39 11.13
N TRP A 96 6.48 0.20 10.88
CA TRP A 96 6.70 -0.98 11.71
C TRP A 96 8.17 -1.36 11.71
N ARG A 97 8.83 -1.45 10.53
CA ARG A 97 10.27 -1.73 10.40
C ARG A 97 11.16 -0.73 11.15
N TYR A 98 10.72 0.53 11.22
CA TYR A 98 11.44 1.56 11.98
C TYR A 98 11.34 1.35 13.50
N ARG A 99 10.20 0.83 13.99
CA ARG A 99 9.95 0.65 15.43
C ARG A 99 10.51 -0.65 15.98
N GLU A 100 10.59 -1.67 15.14
CA GLU A 100 11.09 -2.98 15.54
C GLU A 100 12.61 -2.98 15.69
N PRO A 101 13.13 -3.79 16.64
CA PRO A 101 14.57 -4.00 16.72
C PRO A 101 15.10 -4.55 15.38
N PRO A 102 16.40 -4.36 15.08
CA PRO A 102 16.98 -4.85 13.84
C PRO A 102 16.78 -6.36 13.69
N CYS A 103 15.92 -6.73 12.78
CA CYS A 103 15.58 -8.11 12.47
C CYS A 103 15.46 -8.31 10.96
N ALA A 104 15.76 -9.51 10.48
CA ALA A 104 15.62 -9.86 9.08
C ALA A 104 14.18 -10.34 8.80
N VAL A 105 13.46 -9.62 7.96
CA VAL A 105 12.18 -10.07 7.41
C VAL A 105 12.41 -10.58 6.00
N GLY A 106 12.01 -11.82 5.74
CA GLY A 106 12.18 -12.42 4.41
C GLY A 106 11.34 -11.72 3.34
N PRO A 107 11.79 -11.69 2.08
CA PRO A 107 11.08 -11.03 0.98
C PRO A 107 9.70 -11.62 0.76
N LEU A 108 9.54 -12.94 0.92
CA LEU A 108 8.26 -13.62 0.75
C LEU A 108 7.22 -13.18 1.78
N ARG A 109 7.60 -13.02 3.06
CA ARG A 109 6.70 -12.53 4.10
C ARG A 109 6.22 -11.11 3.80
N SER A 110 7.12 -10.25 3.35
CA SER A 110 6.79 -8.88 2.95
C SER A 110 5.89 -8.84 1.72
N LEU A 111 6.14 -9.70 0.73
CA LEU A 111 5.31 -9.83 -0.45
C LEU A 111 3.88 -10.28 -0.06
N VAL A 112 3.74 -11.31 0.77
CA VAL A 112 2.42 -11.79 1.25
C VAL A 112 1.66 -10.68 1.96
N PHE A 113 2.32 -9.88 2.80
CA PHE A 113 1.70 -8.75 3.47
C PHE A 113 1.21 -7.69 2.47
N LEU A 114 2.09 -7.24 1.56
CA LEU A 114 1.80 -6.15 0.63
C LEU A 114 0.79 -6.55 -0.46
N SER A 115 0.75 -7.84 -0.83
CA SER A 115 -0.21 -8.37 -1.81
C SER A 115 -1.44 -9.02 -1.20
N PHE A 116 -1.68 -8.82 0.11
CA PHE A 116 -2.80 -9.46 0.81
C PHE A 116 -4.13 -9.04 0.20
N TRP A 117 -4.66 -9.91 -0.67
CA TRP A 117 -5.80 -9.61 -1.53
C TRP A 117 -7.09 -9.14 -0.82
N PRO A 118 -7.43 -9.60 0.41
CA PRO A 118 -8.66 -9.15 1.06
C PRO A 118 -8.68 -7.65 1.36
N THR A 119 -7.50 -7.03 1.53
CA THR A 119 -7.38 -5.60 1.82
C THR A 119 -7.02 -4.76 0.60
N LEU A 120 -6.60 -5.41 -0.49
CA LEU A 120 -6.09 -4.75 -1.68
C LEU A 120 -7.16 -3.92 -2.42
N PHE A 121 -8.42 -4.34 -2.36
CA PHE A 121 -9.53 -3.72 -3.12
C PHE A 121 -10.37 -2.73 -2.31
N ALA A 122 -10.70 -3.04 -1.08
CA ALA A 122 -11.59 -2.22 -0.26
C ALA A 122 -11.52 -2.57 1.24
N GLY A 123 -10.44 -3.21 1.68
CA GLY A 123 -10.29 -3.62 3.07
C GLY A 123 -9.79 -2.49 3.97
N PRO A 124 -9.94 -2.63 5.29
CA PRO A 124 -9.28 -1.75 6.24
C PRO A 124 -7.76 -1.87 6.08
N ILE A 125 -7.05 -0.75 6.24
CA ILE A 125 -5.59 -0.72 6.19
C ILE A 125 -5.06 -1.59 7.34
N LEU A 126 -4.39 -2.69 6.97
CA LEU A 126 -3.78 -3.60 7.94
C LEU A 126 -2.52 -2.97 8.53
N ARG A 127 -2.41 -3.02 9.86
CA ARG A 127 -1.16 -2.69 10.52
C ARG A 127 -0.19 -3.86 10.39
N ALA A 128 1.02 -3.59 9.90
CA ALA A 128 2.05 -4.62 9.70
C ALA A 128 2.35 -5.40 10.98
N GLU A 129 2.44 -4.71 12.12
CA GLU A 129 2.62 -5.33 13.45
C GLU A 129 1.60 -6.44 13.73
N ASN A 130 0.30 -6.14 13.56
CA ASN A 130 -0.76 -7.11 13.84
C ASN A 130 -0.72 -8.29 12.88
N PHE A 131 -0.40 -8.03 11.61
CA PHE A 131 -0.32 -9.07 10.59
C PHE A 131 0.82 -10.04 10.85
N PHE A 132 2.03 -9.53 11.09
CA PHE A 132 3.19 -10.39 11.33
C PHE A 132 3.09 -11.13 12.66
N ARG A 133 2.57 -10.49 13.71
CA ARG A 133 2.31 -11.16 14.99
C ARG A 133 1.33 -12.32 14.83
N GLN A 134 0.18 -12.13 14.16
CA GLN A 134 -0.77 -13.20 13.92
C GLN A 134 -0.19 -14.33 13.08
N MET A 135 0.68 -14.00 12.12
CA MET A 135 1.36 -14.98 11.27
C MET A 135 2.34 -15.87 12.10
N GLU A 136 2.92 -15.32 13.15
CA GLU A 136 3.82 -16.04 14.06
C GLU A 136 3.04 -16.84 15.12
N GLU A 137 1.97 -16.28 15.66
CA GLU A 137 1.13 -16.89 16.70
C GLU A 137 0.17 -17.96 16.17
N SER A 138 -0.06 -18.03 14.86
CA SER A 138 -1.09 -18.89 14.25
C SER A 138 -0.81 -20.40 14.34
N GLN A 139 0.25 -20.82 14.98
CA GLN A 139 0.54 -22.24 15.20
C GLN A 139 -0.41 -22.83 16.25
N GLY A 140 -1.60 -23.25 15.79
CA GLY A 140 -2.49 -24.09 16.59
C GLY A 140 -3.61 -23.36 17.34
N LEU A 141 -3.92 -22.10 17.00
CA LEU A 141 -5.11 -21.44 17.54
C LEU A 141 -6.38 -22.13 17.00
N PRO A 142 -7.31 -22.58 17.88
CA PRO A 142 -8.60 -23.06 17.44
C PRO A 142 -9.29 -21.91 16.68
N CYS A 143 -9.45 -22.10 15.38
CA CYS A 143 -10.11 -21.09 14.55
C CYS A 143 -11.55 -20.94 15.07
N ALA A 144 -11.88 -19.80 15.63
CA ALA A 144 -13.25 -19.47 16.02
C ALA A 144 -14.09 -19.17 14.78
N VAL A 145 -14.26 -20.20 13.94
CA VAL A 145 -14.98 -20.12 12.64
C VAL A 145 -16.38 -19.54 12.83
N ALA A 146 -17.10 -19.97 13.88
CA ALA A 146 -18.43 -19.45 14.19
C ALA A 146 -18.41 -17.94 14.44
N ARG A 147 -17.40 -17.42 15.16
CA ARG A 147 -17.24 -15.99 15.42
C ARG A 147 -16.87 -15.25 14.13
N ALA A 148 -16.02 -15.82 13.30
CA ALA A 148 -15.64 -15.22 12.01
C ALA A 148 -16.86 -15.10 11.08
N ILE A 149 -17.66 -16.16 10.95
CA ILE A 149 -18.91 -16.17 10.18
C ILE A 149 -19.89 -15.12 10.72
N TYR A 150 -20.08 -15.08 12.04
CA TYR A 150 -20.94 -14.08 12.67
C TYR A 150 -20.52 -12.66 12.33
N LEU A 151 -19.24 -12.34 12.42
CA LEU A 151 -18.72 -11.00 12.09
C LEU A 151 -18.89 -10.66 10.60
N ILE A 152 -18.70 -11.63 9.70
CA ILE A 152 -18.94 -11.44 8.27
C ILE A 152 -20.42 -11.15 8.00
N LEU A 153 -21.32 -11.94 8.56
CA LEU A 153 -22.76 -11.74 8.42
C LEU A 153 -23.22 -10.39 8.99
N LEU A 154 -22.70 -10.02 10.16
CA LEU A 154 -22.98 -8.72 10.77
C LEU A 154 -22.53 -7.56 9.85
N GLY A 155 -21.31 -7.65 9.29
CA GLY A 155 -20.81 -6.67 8.35
C GLY A 155 -21.65 -6.56 7.06
N LEU A 156 -22.09 -7.69 6.52
CA LEU A 156 -22.99 -7.73 5.38
C LEU A 156 -24.35 -7.07 5.68
N VAL A 157 -24.93 -7.37 6.82
CA VAL A 157 -26.20 -6.72 7.25
C VAL A 157 -26.00 -5.21 7.41
N GLN A 158 -24.93 -4.78 8.06
CA GLN A 158 -24.64 -3.35 8.20
C GLN A 158 -24.47 -2.66 6.85
N LYS A 159 -23.78 -3.28 5.90
CA LYS A 159 -23.60 -2.72 4.55
C LYS A 159 -24.93 -2.71 3.76
N MET A 160 -25.62 -3.84 3.71
CA MET A 160 -26.80 -3.99 2.85
C MET A 160 -28.04 -3.28 3.39
N VAL A 161 -28.22 -3.28 4.71
CA VAL A 161 -29.44 -2.73 5.33
C VAL A 161 -29.26 -1.27 5.72
N PHE A 162 -28.14 -0.94 6.39
CA PHE A 162 -27.96 0.42 6.90
C PHE A 162 -27.26 1.33 5.90
N ALA A 163 -26.08 0.95 5.40
CA ALA A 163 -25.29 1.84 4.56
C ALA A 163 -25.97 2.15 3.22
N ASN A 164 -26.56 1.15 2.56
CA ASN A 164 -27.25 1.39 1.29
C ASN A 164 -28.51 2.25 1.45
N ARG A 165 -29.27 2.06 2.57
CA ARG A 165 -30.46 2.87 2.85
C ARG A 165 -30.14 4.33 3.22
N LEU A 166 -28.97 4.57 3.83
CA LEU A 166 -28.53 5.93 4.19
C LEU A 166 -27.90 6.68 2.99
N ALA A 167 -27.56 5.97 1.94
CA ALA A 167 -26.98 6.53 0.72
C ALA A 167 -28.03 6.88 -0.35
N GLU A 168 -29.28 6.46 -0.17
CA GLU A 168 -30.47 6.85 -0.97
C GLU A 168 -31.11 8.13 -0.39
#